data_5d928f394fa098f84ca1b9019080e085
#
_entry.id   5d928f394fa098f84ca1b9019080e085
#
_cell.length_a   1.000
_cell.length_b   1.000
_cell.length_c   1.000
_cell.angle_alpha   90.00
_cell.angle_beta   90.00
_cell.angle_gamma   90.00
#
_symmetry.space_group_name_H-M   'P 1'
#
loop_
_entity.id
_entity.type
_entity.pdbx_description
1 polymer ?
#
loop_
_entity_poly.entity_id
_entity_poly.type
_entity_poly.pdbx_seq_one_letter_code
_entity_poly.pdbx_strand_id
1 'polypeptide(L)'
;YYLLGELKPGIDPLGPENKLIFATGPLTGITLGGCARHTVGAKSPLTGGIAKSEVGEYWGAQFKRAGFDALIIEGRSDKPVYLWIHNGNAEIKGAAHLWGLNTKETQETIRSELADARVRVAMIGPGGENMVKYACLMHGPFDAAGRGGMGAVMGSKNLKAVAVRGDTMPPAANNDGIKKMVDWLKENKELYKAFSEFGTGSPMARFEELGNLPIRNFRDGAFPGVEKISAVTLKETISVGMDGCFACPVRCKKLVACEEPYQVDRAYGGPEYETIGALGSACGVDDLNAIAKGSELCNAYSLDTISTGLSIAFAMECFENGF
;
A
#
# COMPACT_ATOMS: atom_id res chain seq x y z
N TYR A 1 -19.37 11.07 2.97
CA TYR A 1 -20.09 12.36 3.05
C TYR A 1 -19.50 13.36 2.04
N TYR A 2 -18.25 13.82 2.19
CA TYR A 2 -17.62 14.85 1.35
C TYR A 2 -17.62 14.52 -0.16
N LEU A 3 -17.22 13.29 -0.54
CA LEU A 3 -17.19 12.89 -1.95
C LEU A 3 -18.58 12.87 -2.58
N LEU A 4 -19.61 12.43 -1.85
CA LEU A 4 -20.99 12.36 -2.36
C LEU A 4 -21.71 13.71 -2.27
N GLY A 5 -21.39 14.52 -1.25
CA GLY A 5 -22.11 15.77 -0.98
C GLY A 5 -21.54 16.99 -1.71
N GLU A 6 -20.23 16.98 -2.02
CA GLU A 6 -19.53 18.17 -2.49
C GLU A 6 -18.94 18.05 -3.90
N LEU A 7 -18.74 16.83 -4.43
CA LEU A 7 -18.28 16.68 -5.82
C LEU A 7 -19.44 16.84 -6.78
N LYS A 8 -19.28 17.71 -7.75
CA LYS A 8 -20.25 17.86 -8.85
C LYS A 8 -20.21 16.63 -9.77
N PRO A 9 -21.36 16.18 -10.30
CA PRO A 9 -21.36 15.14 -11.33
C PRO A 9 -20.49 15.54 -12.52
N GLY A 10 -19.80 14.55 -13.12
CA GLY A 10 -19.04 14.75 -14.35
C GLY A 10 -17.66 15.41 -14.20
N ILE A 11 -17.19 15.78 -13.00
CA ILE A 11 -15.83 16.34 -12.84
C ILE A 11 -14.76 15.38 -13.36
N ASP A 12 -13.67 15.95 -13.88
CA ASP A 12 -12.47 15.19 -14.22
C ASP A 12 -11.81 14.62 -12.94
N PRO A 13 -11.60 13.31 -12.81
CA PRO A 13 -10.95 12.73 -11.64
C PRO A 13 -9.49 13.19 -11.45
N LEU A 14 -8.81 13.68 -12.48
CA LEU A 14 -7.48 14.27 -12.41
C LEU A 14 -7.51 15.82 -12.39
N GLY A 15 -8.70 16.40 -12.43
CA GLY A 15 -8.91 17.84 -12.31
C GLY A 15 -8.74 18.37 -10.89
N PRO A 16 -8.53 19.69 -10.73
CA PRO A 16 -8.38 20.34 -9.44
C PRO A 16 -9.63 20.26 -8.55
N GLU A 17 -10.81 20.06 -9.14
CA GLU A 17 -12.08 19.95 -8.43
C GLU A 17 -12.24 18.63 -7.67
N ASN A 18 -11.48 17.59 -8.05
CA ASN A 18 -11.51 16.33 -7.32
C ASN A 18 -10.89 16.49 -5.93
N LYS A 19 -11.47 15.79 -4.96
CA LYS A 19 -10.98 15.74 -3.57
C LYS A 19 -10.20 14.45 -3.35
N LEU A 20 -9.01 14.59 -2.74
CA LEU A 20 -8.27 13.45 -2.19
C LEU A 20 -8.41 13.51 -0.67
N ILE A 21 -9.01 12.46 -0.08
CA ILE A 21 -9.38 12.44 1.33
C ILE A 21 -8.65 11.31 2.04
N PHE A 22 -7.92 11.64 3.12
CA PHE A 22 -7.41 10.67 4.08
C PHE A 22 -8.29 10.76 5.33
N ALA A 23 -8.76 9.62 5.83
CA ALA A 23 -9.64 9.57 7.00
C ALA A 23 -9.26 8.44 7.93
N THR A 24 -9.15 8.74 9.22
CA THR A 24 -8.91 7.76 10.28
C THR A 24 -10.22 7.32 10.93
N GLY A 25 -10.20 6.14 11.57
CA GLY A 25 -11.31 5.67 12.38
C GLY A 25 -11.24 6.17 13.84
N PRO A 26 -12.30 5.96 14.63
CA PRO A 26 -12.33 6.35 16.04
C PRO A 26 -11.22 5.69 16.87
N LEU A 27 -10.83 4.46 16.54
CA LEU A 27 -9.80 3.71 17.27
C LEU A 27 -8.41 3.82 16.66
N THR A 28 -8.24 4.51 15.52
CA THR A 28 -6.93 4.65 14.89
C THR A 28 -5.96 5.34 15.85
N GLY A 29 -4.75 4.77 15.98
CA GLY A 29 -3.71 5.29 16.88
C GLY A 29 -3.75 4.78 18.32
N ILE A 30 -4.80 4.05 18.72
CA ILE A 30 -4.85 3.29 19.99
C ILE A 30 -3.87 2.10 19.91
N THR A 31 -3.18 1.81 21.01
CA THR A 31 -2.21 0.70 21.07
C THR A 31 -2.92 -0.65 21.21
N LEU A 32 -3.60 -1.05 20.13
CA LEU A 32 -4.34 -2.30 20.01
C LEU A 32 -4.20 -2.83 18.56
N GLY A 33 -4.09 -4.15 18.40
CA GLY A 33 -4.06 -4.79 17.07
C GLY A 33 -5.28 -4.40 16.22
N GLY A 34 -5.04 -4.07 14.94
CA GLY A 34 -6.07 -3.60 14.02
C GLY A 34 -6.33 -2.08 14.03
N CYS A 35 -5.83 -1.34 15.02
CA CYS A 35 -6.08 0.11 15.17
C CYS A 35 -5.06 0.99 14.41
N ALA A 36 -4.43 0.48 13.37
CA ALA A 36 -3.51 1.24 12.50
C ALA A 36 -4.15 1.78 11.23
N ARG A 37 -5.29 1.22 10.82
CA ARG A 37 -5.88 1.48 9.50
C ARG A 37 -6.45 2.88 9.36
N HIS A 38 -6.30 3.38 8.14
CA HIS A 38 -7.01 4.57 7.65
C HIS A 38 -7.43 4.35 6.19
N THR A 39 -8.31 5.20 5.71
CA THR A 39 -8.88 5.14 4.36
C THR A 39 -8.39 6.31 3.55
N VAL A 40 -8.10 6.08 2.26
CA VAL A 40 -7.90 7.11 1.26
C VAL A 40 -9.01 7.01 0.23
N GLY A 41 -9.64 8.13 -0.14
CA GLY A 41 -10.76 8.14 -1.09
C GLY A 41 -10.72 9.35 -2.03
N ALA A 42 -11.21 9.14 -3.26
CA ALA A 42 -11.38 10.18 -4.28
C ALA A 42 -12.34 9.70 -5.38
N LYS A 43 -12.67 10.56 -6.34
CA LYS A 43 -13.16 10.10 -7.63
C LYS A 43 -12.01 9.42 -8.38
N SER A 44 -12.21 8.17 -8.79
CA SER A 44 -11.19 7.32 -9.39
C SER A 44 -10.94 7.64 -10.86
N PRO A 45 -9.70 7.89 -11.28
CA PRO A 45 -9.37 8.03 -12.71
C PRO A 45 -9.42 6.69 -13.46
N LEU A 46 -9.40 5.57 -12.75
CA LEU A 46 -9.47 4.24 -13.31
C LEU A 46 -10.91 3.82 -13.63
N THR A 47 -11.85 4.10 -12.71
CA THR A 47 -13.24 3.61 -12.82
C THR A 47 -14.25 4.69 -13.15
N GLY A 48 -13.91 5.97 -12.97
CA GLY A 48 -14.84 7.11 -13.11
C GLY A 48 -15.81 7.28 -11.94
N GLY A 49 -15.91 6.28 -11.05
CA GLY A 49 -16.74 6.30 -9.85
C GLY A 49 -15.97 6.81 -8.62
N ILE A 50 -16.66 6.79 -7.45
CA ILE A 50 -15.99 7.00 -6.16
C ILE A 50 -15.28 5.70 -5.77
N ALA A 51 -14.00 5.81 -5.44
CA ALA A 51 -13.23 4.70 -4.91
C ALA A 51 -12.63 5.04 -3.54
N LYS A 52 -12.41 3.99 -2.74
CA LYS A 52 -11.65 4.04 -1.50
C LYS A 52 -10.61 2.93 -1.48
N SER A 53 -9.52 3.17 -0.81
CA SER A 53 -8.52 2.17 -0.49
C SER A 53 -8.14 2.28 0.99
N GLU A 54 -7.84 1.15 1.63
CA GLU A 54 -7.48 1.11 3.04
C GLU A 54 -6.07 0.57 3.20
N VAL A 55 -5.33 1.19 4.10
CA VAL A 55 -3.95 0.81 4.39
C VAL A 55 -3.69 0.74 5.89
N GLY A 56 -2.86 -0.20 6.28
CA GLY A 56 -2.34 -0.33 7.64
C GLY A 56 -1.11 0.56 7.87
N GLU A 57 0.01 -0.03 8.28
CA GLU A 57 1.28 0.64 8.57
C GLU A 57 1.21 1.52 9.84
N TYR A 58 2.02 2.56 9.95
CA TYR A 58 2.12 3.47 11.09
C TYR A 58 1.59 4.87 10.79
N TRP A 59 1.43 5.23 9.52
CA TRP A 59 1.06 6.57 9.09
C TRP A 59 -0.29 7.02 9.69
N GLY A 60 -1.32 6.19 9.59
CA GLY A 60 -2.65 6.52 10.15
C GLY A 60 -2.61 6.78 11.65
N ALA A 61 -1.85 5.96 12.40
CA ALA A 61 -1.66 6.15 13.82
C ALA A 61 -0.91 7.44 14.15
N GLN A 62 0.14 7.78 13.39
CA GLN A 62 0.89 9.03 13.54
C GLN A 62 0.05 10.24 13.18
N PHE A 63 -0.76 10.17 12.13
CA PHE A 63 -1.67 11.22 11.72
C PHE A 63 -2.72 11.54 12.81
N LYS A 64 -3.35 10.49 13.37
CA LYS A 64 -4.28 10.65 14.49
C LYS A 64 -3.60 11.25 15.72
N ARG A 65 -2.38 10.81 16.02
CA ARG A 65 -1.56 11.31 17.13
C ARG A 65 -1.04 12.73 16.90
N ALA A 66 -0.98 13.18 15.66
CA ALA A 66 -0.71 14.58 15.32
C ALA A 66 -1.92 15.51 15.56
N GLY A 67 -3.08 14.94 15.95
CA GLY A 67 -4.27 15.69 16.32
C GLY A 67 -5.33 15.81 15.21
N PHE A 68 -5.24 15.01 14.16
CA PHE A 68 -6.14 15.10 13.01
C PHE A 68 -6.93 13.81 12.80
N ASP A 69 -8.20 13.93 12.42
CA ASP A 69 -9.09 12.83 12.08
C ASP A 69 -9.19 12.61 10.57
N ALA A 70 -9.11 13.68 9.81
CA ALA A 70 -9.18 13.64 8.36
C ALA A 70 -8.36 14.77 7.74
N LEU A 71 -7.91 14.55 6.50
CA LEU A 71 -7.26 15.52 5.63
C LEU A 71 -7.99 15.52 4.30
N ILE A 72 -8.50 16.67 3.88
CA ILE A 72 -9.17 16.86 2.59
C ILE A 72 -8.29 17.78 1.75
N ILE A 73 -7.85 17.29 0.60
CA ILE A 73 -6.96 17.99 -0.32
C ILE A 73 -7.74 18.38 -1.57
N GLU A 74 -7.84 19.67 -1.81
CA GLU A 74 -8.52 20.27 -2.94
C GLU A 74 -7.56 21.11 -3.76
N GLY A 75 -7.96 21.46 -4.98
CA GLY A 75 -7.14 22.27 -5.87
C GLY A 75 -5.91 21.52 -6.40
N ARG A 76 -4.95 22.32 -6.87
CA ARG A 76 -3.66 21.87 -7.41
C ARG A 76 -2.61 22.92 -7.11
N SER A 77 -1.44 22.53 -6.69
CA SER A 77 -0.28 23.43 -6.57
C SER A 77 0.35 23.70 -7.95
N ASP A 78 0.88 24.91 -8.16
CA ASP A 78 1.61 25.25 -9.38
C ASP A 78 2.95 24.52 -9.51
N LYS A 79 3.55 24.14 -8.38
CA LYS A 79 4.83 23.45 -8.30
C LYS A 79 4.71 22.22 -7.39
N PRO A 80 5.57 21.22 -7.54
CA PRO A 80 5.61 20.09 -6.63
C PRO A 80 5.76 20.51 -5.17
N VAL A 81 4.89 19.96 -4.30
CA VAL A 81 4.88 20.20 -2.86
C VAL A 81 4.74 18.90 -2.08
N TYR A 82 5.09 18.93 -0.79
CA TYR A 82 4.65 17.93 0.18
C TYR A 82 4.05 18.59 1.42
N LEU A 83 3.18 17.89 2.12
CA LEU A 83 2.61 18.34 3.39
C LEU A 83 3.43 17.78 4.54
N TRP A 84 3.75 18.63 5.52
CA TRP A 84 4.31 18.26 6.80
C TRP A 84 3.28 18.50 7.92
N ILE A 85 2.83 17.42 8.56
CA ILE A 85 1.78 17.45 9.59
C ILE A 85 2.37 16.93 10.90
N HIS A 86 2.37 17.78 11.93
CA HIS A 86 2.95 17.44 13.22
C HIS A 86 2.27 18.21 14.36
N ASN A 87 1.90 17.49 15.43
CA ASN A 87 1.42 18.05 16.69
C ASN A 87 0.48 19.27 16.56
N GLY A 88 -0.60 19.12 15.77
CA GLY A 88 -1.61 20.15 15.53
C GLY A 88 -1.27 21.15 14.44
N ASN A 89 -0.08 21.08 13.84
CA ASN A 89 0.34 21.98 12.76
C ASN A 89 0.36 21.25 11.41
N ALA A 90 0.12 22.02 10.33
CA ALA A 90 0.25 21.56 8.96
C ALA A 90 0.97 22.61 8.12
N GLU A 91 2.01 22.20 7.41
CA GLU A 91 2.85 23.07 6.58
C GLU A 91 2.92 22.53 5.15
N ILE A 92 2.90 23.42 4.16
CA ILE A 92 3.20 23.07 2.76
C ILE A 92 4.66 23.38 2.48
N LYS A 93 5.41 22.39 2.03
CA LYS A 93 6.84 22.51 1.70
C LYS A 93 7.09 22.21 0.22
N GLY A 94 8.08 22.90 -0.37
CA GLY A 94 8.48 22.62 -1.75
C GLY A 94 9.05 21.22 -1.92
N ALA A 95 8.67 20.53 -3.01
CA ALA A 95 9.07 19.15 -3.30
C ALA A 95 9.67 18.96 -4.70
N ALA A 96 10.15 20.02 -5.35
CA ALA A 96 10.74 19.92 -6.69
C ALA A 96 11.94 18.96 -6.75
N HIS A 97 12.74 18.92 -5.68
CA HIS A 97 13.89 18.02 -5.52
C HIS A 97 13.51 16.56 -5.23
N LEU A 98 12.26 16.31 -4.84
CA LEU A 98 11.72 14.96 -4.61
C LEU A 98 11.04 14.38 -5.84
N TRP A 99 10.72 15.22 -6.83
CA TRP A 99 10.03 14.78 -8.04
C TRP A 99 10.94 13.93 -8.90
N GLY A 100 10.46 12.76 -9.33
CA GLY A 100 11.24 11.73 -10.03
C GLY A 100 11.87 10.68 -9.11
N LEU A 101 12.00 10.95 -7.81
CA LEU A 101 12.52 9.97 -6.85
C LEU A 101 11.51 8.83 -6.63
N ASN A 102 12.04 7.61 -6.44
CA ASN A 102 11.23 6.46 -6.02
C ASN A 102 10.74 6.61 -4.56
N THR A 103 9.91 5.69 -4.09
CA THR A 103 9.28 5.78 -2.77
C THR A 103 10.27 5.69 -1.61
N LYS A 104 11.31 4.84 -1.70
CA LYS A 104 12.36 4.73 -0.67
C LYS A 104 13.17 6.01 -0.57
N GLU A 105 13.69 6.48 -1.70
CA GLU A 105 14.45 7.74 -1.78
C GLU A 105 13.65 8.93 -1.28
N THR A 106 12.37 9.03 -1.65
CA THR A 106 11.46 10.09 -1.19
C THR A 106 11.33 10.07 0.34
N GLN A 107 11.09 8.90 0.94
CA GLN A 107 10.97 8.77 2.39
C GLN A 107 12.27 9.12 3.11
N GLU A 108 13.40 8.62 2.64
CA GLU A 108 14.73 8.85 3.23
C GLU A 108 15.09 10.34 3.17
N THR A 109 14.84 11.01 2.03
CA THR A 109 15.09 12.44 1.87
C THR A 109 14.23 13.27 2.82
N ILE A 110 12.91 13.03 2.88
CA ILE A 110 12.01 13.75 3.79
C ILE A 110 12.40 13.55 5.26
N ARG A 111 12.76 12.32 5.67
CA ARG A 111 13.23 12.04 7.04
C ARG A 111 14.53 12.77 7.37
N SER A 112 15.44 12.85 6.41
CA SER A 112 16.70 13.61 6.57
C SER A 112 16.43 15.11 6.72
N GLU A 113 15.57 15.69 5.87
CA GLU A 113 15.21 17.11 5.92
C GLU A 113 14.53 17.50 7.24
N LEU A 114 13.66 16.61 7.76
CA LEU A 114 12.93 16.83 8.99
C LEU A 114 13.71 16.38 10.25
N ALA A 115 14.91 15.83 10.06
CA ALA A 115 15.80 15.33 11.12
C ALA A 115 15.12 14.39 12.12
N ASP A 116 14.10 13.60 11.67
CA ASP A 116 13.40 12.61 12.50
C ASP A 116 13.10 11.33 11.69
N ALA A 117 13.83 10.25 11.99
CA ALA A 117 13.65 8.93 11.38
C ALA A 117 12.26 8.29 11.68
N ARG A 118 11.54 8.80 12.67
CA ARG A 118 10.19 8.30 13.05
C ARG A 118 9.07 8.92 12.21
N VAL A 119 9.36 9.91 11.38
CA VAL A 119 8.39 10.46 10.42
C VAL A 119 7.86 9.35 9.53
N ARG A 120 6.55 9.31 9.34
CA ARG A 120 5.86 8.41 8.42
C ARG A 120 5.41 9.17 7.20
N VAL A 121 5.58 8.56 6.04
CA VAL A 121 5.35 9.25 4.77
C VAL A 121 4.37 8.45 3.92
N ALA A 122 3.25 9.08 3.57
CA ALA A 122 2.37 8.65 2.48
C ALA A 122 2.83 9.40 1.22
N MET A 123 3.10 8.71 0.12
CA MET A 123 3.76 9.31 -1.04
C MET A 123 3.41 8.62 -2.35
N ILE A 124 3.76 9.29 -3.43
CA ILE A 124 3.79 8.73 -4.78
C ILE A 124 5.22 8.60 -5.29
N GLY A 125 5.43 7.59 -6.13
CA GLY A 125 6.61 7.47 -6.99
C GLY A 125 6.33 7.97 -8.41
N PRO A 126 7.21 7.67 -9.36
CA PRO A 126 7.07 8.07 -10.77
C PRO A 126 5.74 7.70 -11.42
N GLY A 127 5.11 6.58 -11.01
CA GLY A 127 3.80 6.17 -11.53
C GLY A 127 2.70 7.17 -11.20
N GLY A 128 2.68 7.68 -9.95
CA GLY A 128 1.74 8.72 -9.54
C GLY A 128 2.03 10.08 -10.18
N GLU A 129 3.29 10.46 -10.28
CA GLU A 129 3.74 11.71 -10.94
C GLU A 129 3.33 11.76 -12.42
N ASN A 130 3.40 10.63 -13.11
CA ASN A 130 2.97 10.47 -14.50
C ASN A 130 1.48 10.14 -14.63
N MET A 131 0.72 10.23 -13.54
CA MET A 131 -0.73 10.04 -13.51
C MET A 131 -1.19 8.69 -14.12
N VAL A 132 -0.40 7.64 -13.92
CA VAL A 132 -0.80 6.28 -14.31
C VAL A 132 -2.11 5.95 -13.59
N LYS A 133 -3.17 5.63 -14.34
CA LYS A 133 -4.54 5.53 -13.82
C LYS A 133 -4.72 4.55 -12.66
N TYR A 134 -3.84 3.57 -12.52
CA TYR A 134 -3.81 2.63 -11.40
C TYR A 134 -2.64 2.87 -10.44
N ALA A 135 -2.01 4.05 -10.48
CA ALA A 135 -1.01 4.40 -9.48
C ALA A 135 -1.61 4.40 -8.08
N CYS A 136 -0.89 3.80 -7.13
CA CYS A 136 -1.31 3.71 -5.73
C CYS A 136 -0.63 4.77 -4.86
N LEU A 137 -1.08 4.90 -3.61
CA LEU A 137 -0.40 5.66 -2.58
C LEU A 137 0.40 4.72 -1.70
N MET A 138 1.71 4.91 -1.65
CA MET A 138 2.59 4.14 -0.79
C MET A 138 2.70 4.79 0.60
N HIS A 139 2.66 3.96 1.65
CA HIS A 139 2.86 4.32 3.04
C HIS A 139 4.13 3.63 3.53
N GLY A 140 5.24 4.38 3.57
CA GLY A 140 6.54 3.76 3.53
C GLY A 140 6.78 3.07 2.17
N PRO A 141 7.86 2.31 2.01
CA PRO A 141 8.22 1.73 0.71
C PRO A 141 7.38 0.49 0.30
N PHE A 142 6.60 -0.13 1.19
CA PHE A 142 5.95 -1.42 0.88
C PHE A 142 4.49 -1.58 1.34
N ASP A 143 3.91 -0.59 1.99
CA ASP A 143 2.48 -0.57 2.30
C ASP A 143 1.74 0.32 1.33
N ALA A 144 0.62 -0.16 0.78
CA ALA A 144 -0.10 0.58 -0.23
C ALA A 144 -1.59 0.77 0.11
N ALA A 145 -2.09 1.99 -0.10
CA ALA A 145 -3.49 2.20 -0.46
C ALA A 145 -3.59 1.89 -1.97
N GLY A 146 -3.75 0.59 -2.29
CA GLY A 146 -3.32 0.00 -3.56
C GLY A 146 -4.23 0.34 -4.73
N ARG A 147 -5.53 0.21 -4.58
CA ARG A 147 -6.44 0.21 -5.72
C ARG A 147 -7.26 1.51 -5.84
N GLY A 148 -7.74 1.81 -7.06
CA GLY A 148 -8.59 2.96 -7.35
C GLY A 148 -7.88 4.18 -7.91
N GLY A 149 -6.54 4.15 -8.08
CA GLY A 149 -5.79 5.21 -8.76
C GLY A 149 -5.57 6.48 -7.93
N MET A 150 -5.56 6.35 -6.59
CA MET A 150 -5.38 7.50 -5.68
C MET A 150 -4.01 8.17 -5.84
N GLY A 151 -2.98 7.43 -6.27
CA GLY A 151 -1.66 7.97 -6.59
C GLY A 151 -1.69 8.93 -7.77
N ALA A 152 -2.46 8.61 -8.82
CA ALA A 152 -2.65 9.50 -9.95
C ALA A 152 -3.40 10.78 -9.55
N VAL A 153 -4.41 10.68 -8.67
CA VAL A 153 -5.11 11.86 -8.13
C VAL A 153 -4.16 12.74 -7.33
N MET A 154 -3.28 12.15 -6.51
CA MET A 154 -2.27 12.88 -5.75
C MET A 154 -1.26 13.57 -6.68
N GLY A 155 -0.78 12.87 -7.70
CA GLY A 155 0.13 13.41 -8.71
C GLY A 155 -0.48 14.56 -9.50
N SER A 156 -1.76 14.45 -9.91
CA SER A 156 -2.48 15.52 -10.62
C SER A 156 -2.59 16.83 -9.82
N LYS A 157 -2.42 16.77 -8.50
CA LYS A 157 -2.40 17.93 -7.60
C LYS A 157 -0.98 18.52 -7.37
N ASN A 158 0.04 17.96 -8.03
CA ASN A 158 1.45 18.24 -7.77
C ASN A 158 1.85 17.97 -6.30
N LEU A 159 1.19 17.03 -5.64
CA LEU A 159 1.46 16.63 -4.27
C LEU A 159 2.30 15.36 -4.26
N LYS A 160 3.56 15.46 -3.82
CA LYS A 160 4.52 14.34 -3.77
C LYS A 160 4.29 13.45 -2.57
N ALA A 161 4.05 14.05 -1.39
CA ALA A 161 3.96 13.32 -0.15
C ALA A 161 3.12 14.03 0.92
N VAL A 162 2.67 13.25 1.91
CA VAL A 162 2.14 13.72 3.19
C VAL A 162 2.97 13.06 4.30
N ALA A 163 3.87 13.82 4.89
CA ALA A 163 4.71 13.40 6.01
C ALA A 163 3.99 13.69 7.32
N VAL A 164 4.02 12.76 8.26
CA VAL A 164 3.32 12.89 9.54
C VAL A 164 4.17 12.47 10.73
N ARG A 165 4.00 13.18 11.86
CA ARG A 165 4.58 12.84 13.14
C ARG A 165 3.68 13.34 14.27
N GLY A 166 3.23 12.45 15.13
CA GLY A 166 2.38 12.78 16.25
C GLY A 166 2.79 12.07 17.54
N ASP A 167 2.75 12.76 18.65
CA ASP A 167 3.16 12.25 19.97
C ASP A 167 1.99 12.07 20.94
N THR A 168 0.81 12.65 20.64
CA THR A 168 -0.35 12.65 21.53
C THR A 168 -1.16 11.36 21.35
N MET A 169 -1.29 10.58 22.42
CA MET A 169 -2.17 9.40 22.40
C MET A 169 -3.65 9.83 22.29
N PRO A 170 -4.41 9.25 21.37
CA PRO A 170 -5.86 9.45 21.35
C PRO A 170 -6.47 9.03 22.70
N PRO A 171 -7.43 9.79 23.26
CA PRO A 171 -8.08 9.42 24.50
C PRO A 171 -8.91 8.15 24.30
N ALA A 172 -8.88 7.28 25.31
CA ALA A 172 -9.69 6.07 25.34
C ALA A 172 -10.66 6.12 26.53
N ALA A 173 -11.92 5.79 26.29
CA ALA A 173 -12.93 5.77 27.34
C ALA A 173 -12.70 4.66 28.37
N ASN A 174 -12.03 3.56 27.99
CA ASN A 174 -11.77 2.42 28.86
C ASN A 174 -10.41 1.78 28.55
N ASN A 175 -9.37 2.26 29.23
CA ASN A 175 -8.00 1.73 29.10
C ASN A 175 -7.87 0.28 29.62
N ASP A 176 -8.60 -0.11 30.65
CA ASP A 176 -8.57 -1.47 31.17
C ASP A 176 -9.20 -2.46 30.18
N GLY A 177 -10.26 -2.04 29.48
CA GLY A 177 -10.85 -2.82 28.40
C GLY A 177 -9.85 -3.04 27.25
N ILE A 178 -9.12 -2.01 26.83
CA ILE A 178 -8.08 -2.12 25.81
C ILE A 178 -6.97 -3.10 26.27
N LYS A 179 -6.52 -2.97 27.52
CA LYS A 179 -5.50 -3.88 28.07
C LYS A 179 -5.97 -5.34 28.04
N LYS A 180 -7.21 -5.61 28.47
CA LYS A 180 -7.80 -6.96 28.41
C LYS A 180 -7.82 -7.52 26.98
N MET A 181 -8.15 -6.70 25.98
CA MET A 181 -8.12 -7.11 24.56
C MET A 181 -6.70 -7.41 24.06
N VAL A 182 -5.72 -6.60 24.46
CA VAL A 182 -4.30 -6.85 24.12
C VAL A 182 -3.83 -8.15 24.73
N ASP A 183 -4.16 -8.41 26.00
CA ASP A 183 -3.75 -9.64 26.69
C ASP A 183 -4.46 -10.86 26.08
N TRP A 184 -5.75 -10.75 25.75
CA TRP A 184 -6.49 -11.80 25.03
C TRP A 184 -5.84 -12.14 23.67
N LEU A 185 -5.43 -11.13 22.87
CA LEU A 185 -4.72 -11.37 21.61
C LEU A 185 -3.41 -12.14 21.81
N LYS A 186 -2.64 -11.82 22.87
CA LYS A 186 -1.40 -12.54 23.19
C LYS A 186 -1.64 -14.00 23.58
N GLU A 187 -2.69 -14.24 24.39
CA GLU A 187 -3.08 -15.58 24.87
C GLU A 187 -3.61 -16.45 23.71
N ASN A 188 -4.24 -15.83 22.72
CA ASN A 188 -4.87 -16.53 21.58
C ASN A 188 -4.07 -16.42 20.28
N LYS A 189 -2.74 -16.39 20.34
CA LYS A 189 -1.85 -16.26 19.16
C LYS A 189 -2.04 -17.34 18.10
N GLU A 190 -2.52 -18.51 18.49
CA GLU A 190 -2.79 -19.63 17.55
C GLU A 190 -3.84 -19.26 16.50
N LEU A 191 -4.78 -18.35 16.81
CA LEU A 191 -5.82 -17.87 15.87
C LEU A 191 -5.25 -17.16 14.64
N TYR A 192 -4.06 -16.58 14.76
CA TYR A 192 -3.42 -15.83 13.66
C TYR A 192 -2.03 -16.34 13.28
N LYS A 193 -1.63 -17.50 13.80
CA LYS A 193 -0.30 -18.09 13.60
C LYS A 193 0.07 -18.25 12.13
N ALA A 194 -0.83 -18.78 11.30
CA ALA A 194 -0.59 -18.96 9.88
C ALA A 194 -0.32 -17.61 9.17
N PHE A 195 -1.07 -16.55 9.52
CA PHE A 195 -0.81 -15.21 8.99
C PHE A 195 0.52 -14.63 9.48
N SER A 196 0.88 -14.87 10.76
CA SER A 196 2.17 -14.43 11.29
C SER A 196 3.35 -15.13 10.62
N GLU A 197 3.13 -16.36 10.16
CA GLU A 197 4.18 -17.21 9.60
C GLU A 197 4.32 -17.06 8.08
N PHE A 198 3.21 -16.96 7.36
CA PHE A 198 3.18 -17.02 5.90
C PHE A 198 2.57 -15.77 5.24
N GLY A 199 1.97 -14.84 6.01
CA GLY A 199 1.24 -13.71 5.45
C GLY A 199 -0.01 -14.13 4.68
N THR A 200 -0.44 -13.29 3.74
CA THR A 200 -1.67 -13.50 2.95
C THR A 200 -1.59 -14.65 1.95
N GLY A 201 -0.39 -15.08 1.57
CA GLY A 201 -0.16 -16.20 0.64
C GLY A 201 -0.34 -17.60 1.26
N SER A 202 -0.61 -17.70 2.57
CA SER A 202 -0.78 -18.97 3.30
C SER A 202 -1.73 -19.97 2.63
N PRO A 203 -2.89 -19.57 2.06
CA PRO A 203 -3.83 -20.51 1.45
C PRO A 203 -3.69 -20.68 -0.08
N MET A 204 -2.56 -20.34 -0.69
CA MET A 204 -2.43 -20.26 -2.16
C MET A 204 -2.77 -21.58 -2.87
N ALA A 205 -2.24 -22.72 -2.41
CA ALA A 205 -2.56 -24.03 -3.00
C ALA A 205 -4.06 -24.34 -2.88
N ARG A 206 -4.67 -23.97 -1.74
CA ARG A 206 -6.11 -24.14 -1.55
C ARG A 206 -6.93 -23.23 -2.47
N PHE A 207 -6.44 -22.04 -2.75
CA PHE A 207 -7.13 -21.12 -3.70
C PHE A 207 -7.01 -21.61 -5.14
N GLU A 208 -5.91 -22.26 -5.50
CA GLU A 208 -5.76 -22.92 -6.80
C GLU A 208 -6.76 -24.07 -6.93
N GLU A 209 -6.83 -24.99 -5.97
CA GLU A 209 -7.82 -26.08 -5.94
C GLU A 209 -9.28 -25.60 -6.04
N LEU A 210 -9.59 -24.46 -5.45
CA LEU A 210 -10.92 -23.83 -5.49
C LEU A 210 -11.19 -23.00 -6.76
N GLY A 211 -10.21 -22.88 -7.66
CA GLY A 211 -10.32 -22.05 -8.88
C GLY A 211 -10.28 -20.55 -8.61
N ASN A 212 -9.77 -20.10 -7.46
CA ASN A 212 -9.67 -18.69 -7.11
C ASN A 212 -8.34 -18.05 -7.54
N LEU A 213 -7.32 -18.85 -7.89
CA LEU A 213 -6.04 -18.35 -8.37
C LEU A 213 -6.19 -17.86 -9.82
N PRO A 214 -5.84 -16.60 -10.15
CA PRO A 214 -5.84 -16.15 -11.54
C PRO A 214 -4.69 -16.82 -12.31
N ILE A 215 -5.00 -17.46 -13.43
CA ILE A 215 -4.02 -18.22 -14.21
C ILE A 215 -4.12 -17.82 -15.67
N ARG A 216 -2.98 -17.40 -16.26
CA ARG A 216 -2.85 -16.98 -17.68
C ARG A 216 -4.03 -16.13 -18.13
N ASN A 217 -4.15 -14.94 -17.54
CA ASN A 217 -5.26 -13.99 -17.76
C ASN A 217 -6.66 -14.63 -17.62
N PHE A 218 -6.84 -15.47 -16.57
CA PHE A 218 -8.08 -16.22 -16.28
C PHE A 218 -8.49 -17.26 -17.33
N ARG A 219 -7.58 -17.65 -18.22
CA ARG A 219 -7.86 -18.66 -19.26
C ARG A 219 -7.81 -20.09 -18.71
N ASP A 220 -6.84 -20.38 -17.84
CA ASP A 220 -6.57 -21.74 -17.38
C ASP A 220 -7.11 -21.96 -15.94
N GLY A 221 -7.47 -23.21 -15.62
CA GLY A 221 -8.03 -23.58 -14.32
C GLY A 221 -7.02 -24.24 -13.37
N ALA A 222 -5.81 -24.58 -13.83
CA ALA A 222 -4.74 -25.19 -13.03
C ALA A 222 -3.37 -24.59 -13.35
N PHE A 223 -2.53 -24.42 -12.32
CA PHE A 223 -1.18 -23.87 -12.45
C PHE A 223 -0.13 -24.86 -11.91
N PRO A 224 0.55 -25.62 -12.77
CA PRO A 224 1.56 -26.59 -12.34
C PRO A 224 2.70 -26.03 -11.48
N GLY A 225 2.93 -24.72 -11.58
CA GLY A 225 3.96 -23.99 -10.81
C GLY A 225 3.50 -23.48 -9.45
N VAL A 226 2.29 -23.78 -8.96
CA VAL A 226 1.71 -23.20 -7.74
C VAL A 226 2.61 -23.37 -6.51
N GLU A 227 3.20 -24.55 -6.31
CA GLU A 227 4.07 -24.80 -5.17
C GLU A 227 5.37 -23.98 -5.21
N LYS A 228 5.90 -23.71 -6.41
CA LYS A 228 7.11 -22.90 -6.58
C LYS A 228 6.92 -21.45 -6.15
N ILE A 229 5.70 -20.92 -6.21
CA ILE A 229 5.35 -19.55 -5.86
C ILE A 229 4.52 -19.46 -4.57
N SER A 230 4.42 -20.57 -3.83
CA SER A 230 3.66 -20.63 -2.59
C SER A 230 4.32 -19.80 -1.47
N ALA A 231 3.53 -19.46 -0.45
CA ALA A 231 4.06 -18.77 0.73
C ALA A 231 5.05 -19.61 1.53
N VAL A 232 4.92 -20.94 1.47
CA VAL A 232 5.87 -21.88 2.08
C VAL A 232 7.23 -21.78 1.38
N THR A 233 7.25 -21.92 0.05
CA THR A 233 8.47 -21.77 -0.74
C THR A 233 9.10 -20.39 -0.59
N LEU A 234 8.29 -19.33 -0.57
CA LEU A 234 8.78 -17.97 -0.31
C LEU A 234 9.49 -17.89 1.06
N LYS A 235 8.89 -18.46 2.11
CA LYS A 235 9.47 -18.47 3.45
C LYS A 235 10.79 -19.22 3.50
N GLU A 236 10.88 -20.35 2.82
CA GLU A 236 12.05 -21.24 2.83
C GLU A 236 13.21 -20.72 1.96
N THR A 237 12.92 -19.84 1.00
CA THR A 237 13.92 -19.42 0.01
C THR A 237 14.37 -17.98 0.15
N ILE A 238 13.46 -17.00 -0.01
CA ILE A 238 13.82 -15.59 -0.11
C ILE A 238 13.36 -14.71 1.06
N SER A 239 12.63 -15.26 2.04
CA SER A 239 12.18 -14.50 3.20
C SER A 239 13.32 -14.17 4.15
N VAL A 240 13.44 -12.91 4.53
CA VAL A 240 14.40 -12.42 5.53
C VAL A 240 13.72 -11.93 6.81
N GLY A 241 12.41 -12.14 6.94
CA GLY A 241 11.64 -11.81 8.15
C GLY A 241 10.20 -11.39 7.88
N MET A 242 9.53 -11.02 8.96
CA MET A 242 8.14 -10.53 8.94
C MET A 242 8.07 -9.17 9.64
N ASP A 243 7.22 -8.28 9.12
CA ASP A 243 6.92 -6.98 9.71
C ASP A 243 5.40 -6.82 9.95
N GLY A 244 5.00 -5.74 10.60
CA GLY A 244 3.60 -5.51 10.98
C GLY A 244 3.19 -4.05 11.01
N CYS A 245 1.88 -3.83 11.09
CA CYS A 245 1.29 -2.52 11.31
C CYS A 245 1.49 -2.07 12.76
N PHE A 246 1.28 -0.76 13.02
CA PHE A 246 1.31 -0.20 14.37
C PHE A 246 0.50 -1.05 15.37
N ALA A 247 1.14 -1.44 16.47
CA ALA A 247 0.58 -2.24 17.58
C ALA A 247 -0.07 -3.58 17.17
N CYS A 248 0.16 -4.09 15.97
CA CYS A 248 -0.43 -5.35 15.50
C CYS A 248 0.46 -6.55 15.85
N PRO A 249 -0.03 -7.52 16.66
CA PRO A 249 0.75 -8.70 17.02
C PRO A 249 0.86 -9.73 15.88
N VAL A 250 0.01 -9.64 14.85
CA VAL A 250 -0.04 -10.60 13.74
C VAL A 250 1.23 -10.55 12.89
N ARG A 251 1.76 -9.34 12.61
CA ARG A 251 3.01 -9.17 11.83
C ARG A 251 3.02 -9.97 10.53
N CYS A 252 1.98 -9.79 9.71
CA CYS A 252 1.73 -10.60 8.52
C CYS A 252 2.46 -10.14 7.25
N LYS A 253 3.26 -9.07 7.33
CA LYS A 253 3.94 -8.49 6.16
C LYS A 253 5.28 -9.17 5.95
N LYS A 254 5.47 -9.75 4.78
CA LYS A 254 6.71 -10.42 4.40
C LYS A 254 7.81 -9.40 4.08
N LEU A 255 9.03 -9.72 4.48
CA LEU A 255 10.24 -9.05 4.04
C LEU A 255 11.06 -10.05 3.25
N VAL A 256 11.40 -9.72 2.01
CA VAL A 256 12.20 -10.58 1.14
C VAL A 256 13.46 -9.87 0.67
N ALA A 257 14.50 -10.64 0.40
CA ALA A 257 15.72 -10.17 -0.23
C ALA A 257 16.35 -11.32 -1.01
N CYS A 258 16.91 -11.02 -2.17
CA CYS A 258 17.77 -11.92 -2.92
C CYS A 258 18.77 -11.09 -3.74
N GLU A 259 19.90 -11.71 -4.11
CA GLU A 259 20.93 -11.05 -4.91
C GLU A 259 20.96 -11.61 -6.34
N GLU A 260 20.70 -12.89 -6.49
CA GLU A 260 20.70 -13.60 -7.78
C GLU A 260 19.36 -14.33 -7.99
N PRO A 261 18.85 -14.43 -9.20
CA PRO A 261 19.29 -13.77 -10.45
C PRO A 261 18.89 -12.29 -10.52
N TYR A 262 18.06 -11.80 -9.62
CA TYR A 262 17.60 -10.42 -9.52
C TYR A 262 17.87 -9.88 -8.13
N GLN A 263 18.60 -8.77 -8.03
CA GLN A 263 18.75 -8.09 -6.76
C GLN A 263 17.42 -7.50 -6.30
N VAL A 264 16.95 -7.92 -5.11
CA VAL A 264 15.71 -7.44 -4.46
C VAL A 264 16.07 -6.80 -3.12
N ASP A 265 15.69 -5.51 -2.98
CA ASP A 265 15.91 -4.75 -1.75
C ASP A 265 14.77 -5.00 -0.74
N ARG A 266 15.12 -5.54 0.44
CA ARG A 266 14.20 -5.78 1.54
C ARG A 266 13.37 -4.55 1.96
N ALA A 267 13.83 -3.35 1.67
CA ALA A 267 13.12 -2.12 2.01
C ALA A 267 11.74 -2.02 1.35
N TYR A 268 11.54 -2.71 0.23
CA TYR A 268 10.27 -2.75 -0.48
C TYR A 268 9.35 -3.90 -0.07
N GLY A 269 9.67 -4.62 1.04
CA GLY A 269 8.85 -5.70 1.55
C GLY A 269 8.89 -6.96 0.68
N GLY A 270 7.82 -7.74 0.73
CA GLY A 270 7.65 -8.95 -0.07
C GLY A 270 6.25 -9.02 -0.70
N PRO A 271 6.10 -9.82 -1.77
CA PRO A 271 4.84 -9.90 -2.49
C PRO A 271 3.73 -10.51 -1.62
N GLU A 272 2.56 -9.91 -1.64
CA GLU A 272 1.33 -10.42 -1.06
C GLU A 272 0.66 -11.44 -2.01
N TYR A 273 -0.35 -12.18 -1.54
CA TYR A 273 -1.07 -13.17 -2.35
C TYR A 273 -1.50 -12.60 -3.71
N GLU A 274 -2.15 -11.45 -3.70
CA GLU A 274 -2.64 -10.80 -4.91
C GLU A 274 -1.50 -10.40 -5.87
N THR A 275 -0.35 -9.99 -5.33
CA THR A 275 0.83 -9.68 -6.12
C THR A 275 1.42 -10.93 -6.78
N ILE A 276 1.51 -12.04 -6.02
CA ILE A 276 1.99 -13.32 -6.55
C ILE A 276 1.02 -13.84 -7.61
N GLY A 277 -0.29 -13.75 -7.37
CA GLY A 277 -1.31 -14.12 -8.35
C GLY A 277 -1.21 -13.32 -9.64
N ALA A 278 -1.09 -11.99 -9.54
CA ALA A 278 -1.09 -11.12 -10.70
C ALA A 278 0.21 -11.17 -11.52
N LEU A 279 1.37 -11.06 -10.87
CA LEU A 279 2.69 -11.06 -11.55
C LEU A 279 3.21 -12.48 -11.81
N GLY A 280 2.71 -13.47 -11.07
CA GLY A 280 3.08 -14.89 -11.19
C GLY A 280 2.10 -15.66 -12.06
N SER A 281 1.15 -16.35 -11.46
CA SER A 281 0.27 -17.30 -12.16
C SER A 281 -0.55 -16.68 -13.27
N ALA A 282 -1.04 -15.44 -13.14
CA ALA A 282 -1.76 -14.74 -14.20
C ALA A 282 -0.88 -14.47 -15.45
N CYS A 283 0.42 -14.25 -15.25
CA CYS A 283 1.41 -14.14 -16.32
C CYS A 283 2.05 -15.50 -16.71
N GLY A 284 1.69 -16.59 -16.05
CA GLY A 284 2.32 -17.90 -16.26
C GLY A 284 3.75 -18.02 -15.75
N VAL A 285 4.14 -17.15 -14.80
CA VAL A 285 5.48 -17.08 -14.19
C VAL A 285 5.51 -17.88 -12.88
N ASP A 286 6.43 -18.83 -12.75
CA ASP A 286 6.64 -19.67 -11.57
C ASP A 286 8.00 -19.43 -10.87
N ASP A 287 8.58 -18.26 -11.08
CA ASP A 287 9.83 -17.79 -10.49
C ASP A 287 9.56 -16.73 -9.42
N LEU A 288 9.76 -17.09 -8.14
CA LEU A 288 9.57 -16.18 -7.01
C LEU A 288 10.52 -14.98 -7.00
N ASN A 289 11.74 -15.13 -7.51
CA ASN A 289 12.71 -14.03 -7.57
C ASN A 289 12.25 -12.97 -8.58
N ALA A 290 11.74 -13.40 -9.73
CA ALA A 290 11.16 -12.49 -10.73
C ALA A 290 9.91 -11.79 -10.18
N ILE A 291 9.02 -12.52 -9.49
CA ILE A 291 7.81 -11.95 -8.86
C ILE A 291 8.18 -10.94 -7.77
N ALA A 292 9.17 -11.26 -6.93
CA ALA A 292 9.64 -10.36 -5.88
C ALA A 292 10.26 -9.07 -6.47
N LYS A 293 11.02 -9.19 -7.57
CA LYS A 293 11.56 -8.02 -8.29
C LYS A 293 10.44 -7.18 -8.92
N GLY A 294 9.45 -7.82 -9.54
CA GLY A 294 8.28 -7.12 -10.06
C GLY A 294 7.50 -6.37 -8.97
N SER A 295 7.35 -6.98 -7.79
CA SER A 295 6.75 -6.35 -6.62
C SER A 295 7.55 -5.13 -6.14
N GLU A 296 8.89 -5.25 -6.03
CA GLU A 296 9.77 -4.14 -5.69
C GLU A 296 9.61 -2.97 -6.66
N LEU A 297 9.63 -3.23 -7.97
CA LEU A 297 9.47 -2.18 -8.97
C LEU A 297 8.13 -1.47 -8.88
N CYS A 298 7.04 -2.23 -8.67
CA CYS A 298 5.72 -1.65 -8.47
C CYS A 298 5.69 -0.75 -7.22
N ASN A 299 6.24 -1.20 -6.11
CA ASN A 299 6.32 -0.44 -4.86
C ASN A 299 7.20 0.80 -5.00
N ALA A 300 8.35 0.68 -5.66
CA ALA A 300 9.27 1.80 -5.92
C ALA A 300 8.62 2.89 -6.77
N TYR A 301 7.85 2.49 -7.78
CA TYR A 301 7.18 3.41 -8.70
C TYR A 301 5.76 3.80 -8.28
N SER A 302 5.25 3.28 -7.17
CA SER A 302 3.88 3.45 -6.67
C SER A 302 2.81 2.97 -7.65
N LEU A 303 2.95 1.75 -8.16
CA LEU A 303 1.99 1.09 -9.04
C LEU A 303 1.24 -0.03 -8.31
N ASP A 304 -0.07 -0.15 -8.58
CA ASP A 304 -0.86 -1.30 -8.14
C ASP A 304 -0.35 -2.58 -8.80
N THR A 305 0.18 -3.51 -8.00
CA THR A 305 0.75 -4.77 -8.49
C THR A 305 -0.25 -5.64 -9.22
N ILE A 306 -1.53 -5.60 -8.79
CA ILE A 306 -2.61 -6.37 -9.42
C ILE A 306 -2.89 -5.83 -10.82
N SER A 307 -3.10 -4.53 -10.94
CA SER A 307 -3.36 -3.90 -12.25
C SER A 307 -2.16 -4.02 -13.19
N THR A 308 -0.93 -3.91 -12.67
CA THR A 308 0.30 -4.08 -13.45
C THR A 308 0.39 -5.51 -13.99
N GLY A 309 0.28 -6.53 -13.12
CA GLY A 309 0.39 -7.93 -13.53
C GLY A 309 -0.70 -8.34 -14.52
N LEU A 310 -1.95 -7.95 -14.26
CA LEU A 310 -3.05 -8.27 -15.18
C LEU A 310 -2.97 -7.51 -16.52
N SER A 311 -2.42 -6.30 -16.54
CA SER A 311 -2.14 -5.60 -17.82
C SER A 311 -1.06 -6.31 -18.63
N ILE A 312 -0.03 -6.84 -17.95
CA ILE A 312 1.00 -7.67 -18.60
C ILE A 312 0.38 -8.98 -19.12
N ALA A 313 -0.39 -9.69 -18.29
CA ALA A 313 -1.04 -10.93 -18.65
C ALA A 313 -1.97 -10.76 -19.88
N PHE A 314 -2.74 -9.66 -19.91
CA PHE A 314 -3.57 -9.31 -21.06
C PHE A 314 -2.74 -9.04 -22.33
N ALA A 315 -1.65 -8.28 -22.21
CA ALA A 315 -0.76 -8.01 -23.32
C ALA A 315 -0.09 -9.30 -23.87
N MET A 316 0.28 -10.23 -22.98
CA MET A 316 0.81 -11.54 -23.35
C MET A 316 -0.23 -12.36 -24.14
N GLU A 317 -1.49 -12.37 -23.68
CA GLU A 317 -2.57 -13.05 -24.40
C GLU A 317 -2.85 -12.42 -25.77
N CYS A 318 -2.84 -11.09 -25.86
CA CYS A 318 -2.94 -10.40 -27.16
C CYS A 318 -1.82 -10.84 -28.10
N PHE A 319 -0.57 -10.86 -27.63
CA PHE A 319 0.58 -11.29 -28.42
C PHE A 319 0.45 -12.76 -28.89
N GLU A 320 0.03 -13.67 -27.99
CA GLU A 320 -0.19 -15.09 -28.30
C GLU A 320 -1.28 -15.27 -29.40
N ASN A 321 -2.25 -14.37 -29.48
CA ASN A 321 -3.33 -14.36 -30.46
C ASN A 321 -3.03 -13.53 -31.74
N GLY A 322 -1.84 -12.98 -31.88
CA GLY A 322 -1.38 -12.28 -33.07
C GLY A 322 -1.81 -10.82 -33.18
N PHE A 323 -2.13 -10.17 -32.04
CA PHE A 323 -2.48 -8.74 -31.94
C PHE A 323 -1.28 -7.86 -31.59
#